data_d505fa80af201d00fc3bf04adc6bd041
#
_entry.id   d505fa80af201d00fc3bf04adc6bd041
#
_cell.length_a   1.000
_cell.length_b   1.000
_cell.length_c   1.000
_cell.angle_alpha   90.00
_cell.angle_beta   90.00
_cell.angle_gamma   90.00
#
_symmetry.space_group_name_H-M   'P 1'
#
loop_
_entity.id
_entity.type
_entity.pdbx_description
1 polymer ?
#
loop_
_entity_poly.entity_id
_entity_poly.type
_entity_poly.pdbx_seq_one_letter_code
_entity_poly.pdbx_strand_id
1 'polypeptide(L)'
;MPETVNRKIRVVVAKPGLDGHDRGAKIIARALRDAGMEVIYTGLHQTPEQIVETVIQEDADAVGLSILSGAHMTLVPRIVELLREQGVDDVLVTVGGTIPADDIPELKALGVAEVFTPGAPTQDIIDFIQGGVSERDPA
;
A
#
# COMPACT_ATOMS: atom_id res chain seq x y z
N MET A 1 -5.42 16.92 -23.40
CA MET A 1 -5.75 15.68 -22.74
C MET A 1 -4.68 15.36 -21.72
N PRO A 2 -5.05 15.01 -20.56
CA PRO A 2 -4.05 14.76 -19.53
C PRO A 2 -3.27 13.49 -19.83
N GLU A 3 -2.01 13.68 -20.04
CA GLU A 3 -1.14 12.57 -20.44
C GLU A 3 -0.78 11.67 -19.27
N THR A 4 -0.91 12.17 -18.05
CA THR A 4 -0.60 11.38 -16.87
C THR A 4 -1.52 10.17 -16.73
N VAL A 5 -2.74 10.24 -17.25
CA VAL A 5 -3.65 9.10 -17.20
C VAL A 5 -3.19 7.94 -18.06
N ASN A 6 -2.22 8.18 -18.94
CA ASN A 6 -1.70 7.14 -19.83
C ASN A 6 -0.53 6.38 -19.22
N ARG A 7 0.07 6.90 -18.16
CA ARG A 7 1.15 6.16 -17.51
C ARG A 7 0.55 5.13 -16.56
N LYS A 8 1.24 4.02 -16.42
CA LYS A 8 0.79 2.98 -15.50
C LYS A 8 1.03 3.43 -14.07
N ILE A 9 0.05 3.16 -13.23
CA ILE A 9 0.20 3.33 -11.80
C ILE A 9 1.10 2.22 -11.29
N ARG A 10 2.12 2.57 -10.54
CA ARG A 10 3.07 1.61 -9.98
C ARG A 10 2.81 1.43 -8.50
N VAL A 11 2.56 0.19 -8.10
CA VAL A 11 2.17 -0.16 -6.73
C VAL A 11 3.13 -1.20 -6.17
N VAL A 12 3.63 -0.94 -4.97
CA VAL A 12 4.38 -1.94 -4.21
C VAL A 12 3.40 -2.63 -3.27
N VAL A 13 3.32 -3.95 -3.35
CA VAL A 13 2.54 -4.76 -2.40
C VAL A 13 3.54 -5.45 -1.48
N ALA A 14 3.43 -5.17 -0.19
CA ALA A 14 4.44 -5.58 0.77
C ALA A 14 3.83 -6.30 1.96
N LYS A 15 4.62 -7.23 2.53
CA LYS A 15 4.27 -7.94 3.76
C LYS A 15 5.35 -7.68 4.80
N PRO A 16 5.15 -6.66 5.64
CA PRO A 16 6.16 -6.36 6.66
C PRO A 16 6.13 -7.36 7.81
N GLY A 17 7.28 -7.51 8.46
CA GLY A 17 7.40 -8.32 9.65
C GLY A 17 7.52 -9.80 9.35
N LEU A 18 7.23 -10.62 10.35
CA LEU A 18 7.42 -12.07 10.29
C LEU A 18 6.16 -12.84 9.91
N ASP A 19 5.12 -12.13 9.50
CA ASP A 19 3.85 -12.74 9.08
C ASP A 19 4.04 -13.54 7.80
N GLY A 20 3.70 -14.83 7.85
CA GLY A 20 3.82 -15.72 6.69
C GLY A 20 2.54 -15.89 5.88
N HIS A 21 1.50 -15.12 6.18
CA HIS A 21 0.21 -15.26 5.51
C HIS A 21 0.18 -14.40 4.24
N ASP A 22 0.76 -14.90 3.15
CA ASP A 22 0.92 -14.11 1.93
C ASP A 22 -0.17 -14.28 0.90
N ARG A 23 -1.13 -15.15 1.13
CA ARG A 23 -2.17 -15.44 0.13
C ARG A 23 -2.98 -14.20 -0.23
N GLY A 24 -3.40 -13.43 0.77
CA GLY A 24 -4.17 -12.22 0.52
C GLY A 24 -3.39 -11.19 -0.26
N ALA A 25 -2.11 -11.02 0.08
CA ALA A 25 -1.25 -10.08 -0.62
C ALA A 25 -1.09 -10.48 -2.08
N LYS A 26 -0.94 -11.76 -2.36
CA LYS A 26 -0.78 -12.26 -3.74
C LYS A 26 -2.05 -12.06 -4.56
N ILE A 27 -3.22 -12.26 -3.94
CA ILE A 27 -4.49 -12.06 -4.60
C ILE A 27 -4.65 -10.59 -4.99
N ILE A 28 -4.34 -9.69 -4.07
CA ILE A 28 -4.43 -8.26 -4.33
C ILE A 28 -3.43 -7.84 -5.40
N ALA A 29 -2.20 -8.34 -5.32
CA ALA A 29 -1.18 -8.02 -6.33
C ALA A 29 -1.65 -8.43 -7.71
N ARG A 30 -2.25 -9.61 -7.83
CA ARG A 30 -2.76 -10.09 -9.12
C ARG A 30 -3.92 -9.24 -9.60
N ALA A 31 -4.84 -8.87 -8.70
CA ALA A 31 -6.00 -8.07 -9.08
C ALA A 31 -5.57 -6.70 -9.60
N LEU A 32 -4.61 -6.08 -8.94
CA LEU A 32 -4.09 -4.77 -9.38
C LEU A 32 -3.38 -4.89 -10.73
N ARG A 33 -2.60 -5.95 -10.92
CA ARG A 33 -1.93 -6.18 -12.19
C ARG A 33 -2.94 -6.39 -13.31
N ASP A 34 -3.98 -7.18 -13.05
CA ASP A 34 -5.02 -7.42 -14.05
C ASP A 34 -5.79 -6.16 -14.40
N ALA A 35 -5.80 -5.18 -13.49
CA ALA A 35 -6.43 -3.88 -13.73
C ALA A 35 -5.53 -2.92 -14.51
N GLY A 36 -4.34 -3.36 -14.91
CA GLY A 36 -3.44 -2.56 -15.72
C GLY A 36 -2.35 -1.84 -14.97
N MET A 37 -2.23 -2.07 -13.67
CA MET A 37 -1.17 -1.44 -12.88
C MET A 37 0.11 -2.25 -12.96
N GLU A 38 1.23 -1.57 -12.74
CA GLU A 38 2.53 -2.22 -12.62
C GLU A 38 2.74 -2.54 -11.14
N VAL A 39 2.83 -3.82 -10.81
CA VAL A 39 2.85 -4.26 -9.41
C VAL A 39 4.19 -4.91 -9.08
N ILE A 40 4.77 -4.45 -7.98
CA ILE A 40 5.99 -5.03 -7.44
C ILE A 40 5.60 -5.70 -6.11
N TYR A 41 5.68 -7.03 -6.07
CA TYR A 41 5.43 -7.77 -4.84
C TYR A 41 6.77 -8.05 -4.17
N THR A 42 6.93 -7.55 -2.94
CA THR A 42 8.21 -7.64 -2.24
C THR A 42 8.53 -9.03 -1.70
N GLY A 43 7.52 -9.87 -1.52
CA GLY A 43 7.70 -11.14 -0.83
C GLY A 43 7.51 -10.98 0.68
N LEU A 44 7.79 -12.06 1.39
CA LEU A 44 7.57 -12.14 2.85
C LEU A 44 8.72 -11.50 3.63
N HIS A 45 8.45 -11.24 4.89
CA HIS A 45 9.45 -10.91 5.92
C HIS A 45 10.23 -9.64 5.61
N GLN A 46 9.55 -8.63 5.09
CA GLN A 46 10.19 -7.37 4.76
C GLN A 46 10.25 -6.46 5.99
N THR A 47 11.40 -5.80 6.18
CA THR A 47 11.49 -4.77 7.20
C THR A 47 10.88 -3.47 6.67
N PRO A 48 10.45 -2.55 7.56
CA PRO A 48 10.00 -1.25 7.10
C PRO A 48 11.02 -0.53 6.21
N GLU A 49 12.30 -0.63 6.57
CA GLU A 49 13.37 -0.01 5.78
C GLU A 49 13.46 -0.59 4.39
N GLN A 50 13.34 -1.91 4.26
CA GLN A 50 13.38 -2.56 2.95
C GLN A 50 12.18 -2.15 2.09
N ILE A 51 11.01 -2.04 2.70
CA ILE A 51 9.80 -1.64 1.98
C ILE A 51 9.94 -0.22 1.44
N VAL A 52 10.39 0.70 2.28
CA VAL A 52 10.56 2.09 1.88
C VAL A 52 11.63 2.21 0.79
N GLU A 53 12.71 1.46 0.91
CA GLU A 53 13.74 1.44 -0.12
C GLU A 53 13.16 0.99 -1.46
N THR A 54 12.35 -0.05 -1.46
CA THR A 54 11.70 -0.53 -2.67
C THR A 54 10.79 0.53 -3.28
N VAL A 55 10.00 1.20 -2.44
CA VAL A 55 9.10 2.28 -2.89
C VAL A 55 9.91 3.37 -3.61
N ILE A 56 11.04 3.73 -3.03
CA ILE A 56 11.89 4.78 -3.62
C ILE A 56 12.52 4.31 -4.92
N GLN A 57 13.11 3.11 -4.91
CA GLN A 57 13.79 2.58 -6.09
C GLN A 57 12.85 2.39 -7.26
N GLU A 58 11.63 1.97 -6.99
CA GLU A 58 10.64 1.71 -8.02
C GLU A 58 9.83 2.95 -8.39
N ASP A 59 10.06 4.06 -7.70
CA ASP A 59 9.29 5.29 -7.90
C ASP A 59 7.79 5.00 -7.84
N ALA A 60 7.37 4.30 -6.78
CA ALA A 60 6.00 3.82 -6.68
C ALA A 60 5.03 4.95 -6.36
N ASP A 61 3.83 4.84 -6.90
CA ASP A 61 2.73 5.78 -6.64
C ASP A 61 1.98 5.41 -5.38
N ALA A 62 1.96 4.12 -5.05
CA ALA A 62 1.22 3.60 -3.90
C ALA A 62 1.94 2.40 -3.31
N VAL A 63 1.71 2.17 -2.03
CA VAL A 63 2.17 0.96 -1.35
C VAL A 63 1.00 0.35 -0.59
N GLY A 64 0.78 -0.94 -0.83
CA GLY A 64 -0.23 -1.72 -0.12
C GLY A 64 0.46 -2.62 0.88
N LEU A 65 0.14 -2.46 2.15
CA LEU A 65 0.72 -3.24 3.23
C LEU A 65 -0.28 -4.31 3.66
N SER A 66 0.11 -5.56 3.62
CA SER A 66 -0.75 -6.67 4.03
C SER A 66 -0.25 -7.19 5.36
N ILE A 67 -1.05 -7.04 6.42
CA ILE A 67 -0.64 -7.36 7.77
C ILE A 67 -1.73 -8.16 8.47
N LEU A 68 -1.45 -9.43 8.75
CA LEU A 68 -2.39 -10.32 9.45
C LEU A 68 -1.86 -10.75 10.82
N SER A 69 -0.70 -10.23 11.22
CA SER A 69 -0.03 -10.65 12.45
C SER A 69 -0.45 -9.88 13.70
N GLY A 70 -1.22 -8.81 13.54
CA GLY A 70 -1.54 -7.93 14.64
C GLY A 70 -0.48 -6.87 14.91
N ALA A 71 0.62 -6.87 14.17
CA ALA A 71 1.73 -5.96 14.40
C ALA A 71 1.57 -4.63 13.65
N HIS A 72 0.37 -4.34 13.15
CA HIS A 72 0.15 -3.14 12.32
C HIS A 72 0.47 -1.84 13.05
N MET A 73 0.18 -1.76 14.35
CA MET A 73 0.44 -0.51 15.09
C MET A 73 1.91 -0.29 15.41
N THR A 74 2.75 -1.30 15.18
CA THR A 74 4.20 -1.16 15.30
C THR A 74 4.83 -0.88 13.92
N LEU A 75 4.38 -1.62 12.91
CA LEU A 75 5.00 -1.60 11.60
C LEU A 75 4.56 -0.42 10.74
N VAL A 76 3.27 -0.10 10.75
CA VAL A 76 2.75 0.95 9.87
C VAL A 76 3.27 2.33 10.25
N PRO A 77 3.26 2.72 11.54
CA PRO A 77 3.82 4.03 11.89
C PRO A 77 5.27 4.17 11.49
N ARG A 78 6.05 3.10 11.62
CA ARG A 78 7.47 3.13 11.23
C ARG A 78 7.63 3.34 9.73
N ILE A 79 6.81 2.67 8.93
CA ILE A 79 6.86 2.81 7.48
C ILE A 79 6.48 4.23 7.07
N VAL A 80 5.40 4.76 7.62
CA VAL A 80 4.95 6.13 7.32
C VAL A 80 6.01 7.15 7.71
N GLU A 81 6.62 6.96 8.88
CA GLU A 81 7.69 7.85 9.35
C GLU A 81 8.88 7.83 8.39
N LEU A 82 9.29 6.64 7.95
CA LEU A 82 10.41 6.51 7.03
C LEU A 82 10.12 7.15 5.67
N LEU A 83 8.91 6.98 5.17
CA LEU A 83 8.51 7.63 3.92
C LEU A 83 8.61 9.16 4.05
N ARG A 84 8.16 9.68 5.17
CA ARG A 84 8.20 11.12 5.42
C ARG A 84 9.65 11.62 5.53
N GLU A 85 10.49 10.86 6.26
CA GLU A 85 11.89 11.21 6.42
C GLU A 85 12.65 11.22 5.10
N GLN A 86 12.25 10.36 4.17
CA GLN A 86 12.90 10.27 2.87
C GLN A 86 12.28 11.21 1.83
N GLY A 87 11.32 12.02 2.23
CA GLY A 87 10.70 12.98 1.32
C GLY A 87 9.74 12.38 0.31
N VAL A 88 9.25 11.17 0.56
CA VAL A 88 8.30 10.49 -0.34
C VAL A 88 6.94 10.35 0.32
N ASP A 89 6.50 11.40 0.98
CA ASP A 89 5.21 11.41 1.68
C ASP A 89 4.02 11.61 0.75
N ASP A 90 4.25 11.71 -0.55
CA ASP A 90 3.20 11.75 -1.56
C ASP A 90 2.75 10.36 -2.03
N VAL A 91 3.38 9.31 -1.51
CA VAL A 91 2.99 7.93 -1.84
C VAL A 91 1.70 7.58 -1.10
N LEU A 92 0.75 6.99 -1.83
CA LEU A 92 -0.53 6.57 -1.25
C LEU A 92 -0.31 5.28 -0.45
N VAL A 93 -0.59 5.31 0.84
CA VAL A 93 -0.40 4.14 1.71
C VAL A 93 -1.75 3.52 2.03
N THR A 94 -1.91 2.25 1.71
CA THR A 94 -3.09 1.47 2.11
C THR A 94 -2.66 0.30 2.97
N VAL A 95 -3.53 -0.12 3.87
CA VAL A 95 -3.28 -1.25 4.76
C VAL A 95 -4.41 -2.24 4.60
N GLY A 96 -4.07 -3.50 4.39
CA GLY A 96 -5.05 -4.58 4.32
C GLY A 96 -4.74 -5.62 5.38
N GLY A 97 -5.77 -6.23 5.95
CA GLY A 97 -5.61 -7.28 6.92
C GLY A 97 -6.64 -7.20 8.02
N THR A 98 -6.44 -8.02 9.05
CA THR A 98 -7.34 -8.05 10.20
C THR A 98 -6.98 -6.92 11.15
N ILE A 99 -7.61 -5.77 10.95
CA ILE A 99 -7.32 -4.55 11.70
C ILE A 99 -8.54 -4.25 12.59
N PRO A 100 -8.35 -4.16 13.91
CA PRO A 100 -9.46 -3.78 14.78
C PRO A 100 -10.02 -2.40 14.42
N ALA A 101 -11.33 -2.26 14.51
CA ALA A 101 -12.00 -1.01 14.11
C ALA A 101 -11.45 0.20 14.86
N ASP A 102 -11.07 0.02 16.14
CA ASP A 102 -10.56 1.11 16.95
C ASP A 102 -9.21 1.63 16.45
N ASP A 103 -8.44 0.80 15.74
CA ASP A 103 -7.13 1.20 15.25
C ASP A 103 -7.21 1.95 13.91
N ILE A 104 -8.32 1.83 13.20
CA ILE A 104 -8.45 2.43 11.86
C ILE A 104 -8.31 3.96 11.91
N PRO A 105 -9.02 4.67 12.79
CA PRO A 105 -8.85 6.13 12.85
C PRO A 105 -7.42 6.55 13.18
N GLU A 106 -6.73 5.79 14.05
CA GLU A 106 -5.36 6.11 14.42
C GLU A 106 -4.43 5.94 13.22
N LEU A 107 -4.61 4.87 12.45
CA LEU A 107 -3.80 4.65 11.26
C LEU A 107 -4.02 5.76 10.23
N LYS A 108 -5.26 6.17 10.03
CA LYS A 108 -5.57 7.27 9.11
C LYS A 108 -4.96 8.58 9.58
N ALA A 109 -4.96 8.83 10.88
CA ALA A 109 -4.35 10.03 11.44
C ALA A 109 -2.85 10.05 11.22
N LEU A 110 -2.21 8.88 11.12
CA LEU A 110 -0.77 8.77 10.88
C LEU A 110 -0.41 8.97 9.41
N GLY A 111 -1.38 8.90 8.50
CA GLY A 111 -1.09 9.08 7.09
C GLY A 111 -1.54 7.94 6.19
N VAL A 112 -2.16 6.90 6.76
CA VAL A 112 -2.72 5.81 5.95
C VAL A 112 -3.96 6.33 5.24
N ALA A 113 -4.00 6.14 3.92
CA ALA A 113 -5.09 6.66 3.12
C ALA A 113 -6.38 5.83 3.28
N GLU A 114 -6.25 4.51 3.41
CA GLU A 114 -7.40 3.65 3.61
C GLU A 114 -6.99 2.31 4.19
N VAL A 115 -7.92 1.69 4.92
CA VAL A 115 -7.73 0.36 5.50
C VAL A 115 -8.80 -0.57 4.92
N PHE A 116 -8.38 -1.72 4.39
CA PHE A 116 -9.27 -2.72 3.83
C PHE A 116 -9.25 -3.96 4.70
N THR A 117 -10.38 -4.26 5.30
CA THR A 117 -10.51 -5.44 6.16
C THR A 117 -10.88 -6.67 5.32
N PRO A 118 -10.77 -7.89 5.87
CA PRO A 118 -11.13 -9.10 5.13
C PRO A 118 -12.56 -9.03 4.60
N GLY A 119 -12.74 -9.46 3.36
CA GLY A 119 -14.04 -9.40 2.71
C GLY A 119 -14.23 -8.17 1.83
N ALA A 120 -13.34 -7.19 1.89
CA ALA A 120 -13.42 -6.06 0.97
C ALA A 120 -13.21 -6.55 -0.46
N PRO A 121 -14.09 -6.18 -1.40
CA PRO A 121 -13.90 -6.59 -2.79
C PRO A 121 -12.61 -5.99 -3.36
N THR A 122 -11.91 -6.78 -4.18
CA THR A 122 -10.68 -6.27 -4.80
C THR A 122 -10.95 -5.07 -5.70
N GLN A 123 -12.16 -4.98 -6.26
CA GLN A 123 -12.51 -3.83 -7.08
C GLN A 123 -12.49 -2.52 -6.28
N ASP A 124 -12.89 -2.57 -5.01
CA ASP A 124 -12.84 -1.39 -4.15
C ASP A 124 -11.41 -0.91 -3.95
N ILE A 125 -10.48 -1.85 -3.81
CA ILE A 125 -9.07 -1.52 -3.65
C ILE A 125 -8.52 -0.90 -4.94
N ILE A 126 -8.87 -1.49 -6.07
CA ILE A 126 -8.46 -0.98 -7.38
C ILE A 126 -8.97 0.45 -7.57
N ASP A 127 -10.25 0.67 -7.32
CA ASP A 127 -10.88 1.98 -7.52
C ASP A 127 -10.27 3.02 -6.59
N PHE A 128 -9.99 2.63 -5.35
CA PHE A 128 -9.41 3.56 -4.38
C PHE A 128 -8.01 4.00 -4.82
N ILE A 129 -7.19 3.06 -5.25
CA ILE A 129 -5.82 3.38 -5.67
C ILE A 129 -5.83 4.22 -6.93
N GLN A 130 -6.66 3.88 -7.92
CA GLN A 130 -6.77 4.66 -9.15
C GLN A 130 -7.21 6.09 -8.87
N GLY A 131 -8.22 6.25 -8.04
CA GLY A 131 -8.72 7.57 -7.68
C GLY A 131 -7.72 8.37 -6.86
N GLY A 132 -7.10 7.73 -5.88
CA GLY A 132 -6.15 8.41 -5.01
C GLY A 132 -4.89 8.87 -5.73
N VAL A 133 -4.38 8.05 -6.64
CA VAL A 133 -3.18 8.42 -7.41
C VAL A 133 -3.52 9.52 -8.40
N SER A 134 -4.69 9.46 -9.03
CA SER A 134 -5.12 10.50 -9.97
C SER A 134 -5.24 11.85 -9.29
N GLU A 135 -5.70 11.89 -8.04
CA GLU A 135 -5.80 13.14 -7.29
C GLU A 135 -4.44 13.70 -6.94
N ARG A 136 -3.46 12.84 -6.68
CA ARG A 136 -2.11 13.26 -6.31
C ARG A 136 -1.30 13.70 -7.50
N ASP A 137 -1.67 13.25 -8.69
CA ASP A 137 -0.93 13.51 -9.92
C ASP A 137 -1.90 13.99 -11.00
N PRO A 138 -2.55 15.14 -10.77
CA PRO A 138 -3.48 15.67 -11.77
C PRO A 138 -2.72 16.12 -13.00
N ALA A 139 -3.31 15.88 -14.11
CA ALA A 139 -2.69 16.25 -15.39
C ALA A 139 -2.59 17.76 -15.58
#